data_06f40ac3d7842df1a778d4e80df7525f
#
_entry.id   06f40ac3d7842df1a778d4e80df7525f
#
_cell.length_a   1.000
_cell.length_b   1.000
_cell.length_c   1.000
_cell.angle_alpha   90.00
_cell.angle_beta   90.00
_cell.angle_gamma   90.00
#
_symmetry.space_group_name_H-M   'P 1'
#
loop_
_entity.id
_entity.type
_entity.pdbx_description
1 polymer ?
#
loop_
_entity_poly.entity_id
_entity_poly.type
_entity_poly.pdbx_seq_one_letter_code
_entity_poly.pdbx_strand_id
1 'polypeptide(L)'
;MKFDRTPLEPSGEIPTMTNMFLEWLIPKFGIKEYTPNLVIYTVLVSLSPFLLILFFALTQHESRAPPPAGCRKLGINGRSNFEDQYSKKYAKGGAATKEKPWSVKALFIYPLKSAGPVELDKSEVLRTGLRYDRQFTLGQYVTSMPGLDGKVSSEWHFVTQRKFPRLALVETEVWVPDSSVRGYKEDGEWVKSDGCLVIRFPFSQDTDFTLQGLKNWGKILAAQLSGKSEPMIEFRVPFNPSAERIKSKGYKSETLRIWKDSPVALNMGCEVDREMLEKLKYTIGTTNPITLFRIDTNKFREVYKCAPKKEDVGFQTAIAMQDSVGPLLTSSRPRFLIFCAVPGSYTEPRFCTQCC
;
A
#
# COMPACT_ATOMS: atom_id res chain seq x y z
N MET A 1 -42.31 77.19 -32.58
CA MET A 1 -41.39 76.45 -31.69
C MET A 1 -40.89 75.25 -32.45
N LYS A 2 -39.63 75.33 -32.96
CA LYS A 2 -39.00 74.14 -33.59
C LYS A 2 -38.17 73.42 -32.51
N PHE A 3 -38.48 72.22 -32.28
CA PHE A 3 -37.69 71.35 -31.43
C PHE A 3 -36.54 70.76 -32.28
N ASP A 4 -35.35 71.22 -31.93
CA ASP A 4 -34.10 70.67 -32.48
C ASP A 4 -33.80 69.39 -31.81
N ARG A 5 -33.73 68.25 -32.59
CA ARG A 5 -33.33 66.92 -32.13
C ARG A 5 -31.86 66.74 -32.56
N THR A 6 -30.96 67.01 -31.65
CA THR A 6 -29.59 66.49 -31.76
C THR A 6 -29.56 64.99 -31.55
N PRO A 7 -28.92 64.15 -32.38
CA PRO A 7 -28.76 62.72 -32.16
C PRO A 7 -27.76 62.48 -30.98
N LEU A 8 -28.21 61.66 -30.04
CA LEU A 8 -27.33 61.13 -29.01
C LEU A 8 -26.30 60.19 -29.67
N GLU A 9 -25.01 60.52 -29.53
CA GLU A 9 -23.92 59.64 -29.84
C GLU A 9 -24.02 58.35 -28.96
N PRO A 10 -23.75 57.16 -29.51
CA PRO A 10 -23.73 55.92 -28.72
C PRO A 10 -22.56 55.94 -27.78
N SER A 11 -22.88 56.04 -26.52
CA SER A 11 -21.99 55.93 -25.37
C SER A 11 -21.15 54.68 -25.41
N GLY A 12 -19.91 54.88 -25.08
CA GLY A 12 -18.92 54.04 -24.51
C GLY A 12 -19.08 52.50 -24.51
N GLU A 13 -18.21 51.84 -25.22
CA GLU A 13 -17.99 50.39 -25.07
C GLU A 13 -17.81 50.04 -23.60
N ILE A 14 -18.65 49.15 -23.08
CA ILE A 14 -18.49 48.56 -21.74
C ILE A 14 -17.17 47.81 -21.78
N PRO A 15 -16.16 48.15 -20.97
CA PRO A 15 -14.91 47.44 -21.00
C PRO A 15 -15.14 46.00 -20.58
N THR A 16 -14.80 45.07 -21.45
CA THR A 16 -14.87 43.65 -21.14
C THR A 16 -13.94 43.36 -19.95
N MET A 17 -14.31 42.38 -19.09
CA MET A 17 -13.51 41.97 -17.92
C MET A 17 -12.04 41.73 -18.28
N THR A 18 -11.78 41.30 -19.50
CA THR A 18 -10.43 41.11 -20.07
C THR A 18 -9.64 42.43 -20.16
N ASN A 19 -10.28 43.53 -20.59
CA ASN A 19 -9.60 44.82 -20.71
C ASN A 19 -9.28 45.40 -19.32
N MET A 20 -10.17 45.31 -18.36
CA MET A 20 -9.92 45.72 -16.97
C MET A 20 -8.77 44.94 -16.32
N PHE A 21 -8.68 43.65 -16.56
CA PHE A 21 -7.60 42.80 -16.02
C PHE A 21 -6.25 43.17 -16.63
N LEU A 22 -6.23 43.42 -17.92
CA LEU A 22 -5.03 43.82 -18.64
C LEU A 22 -4.56 45.23 -18.23
N GLU A 23 -5.45 46.19 -18.08
CA GLU A 23 -5.13 47.56 -17.60
C GLU A 23 -4.58 47.57 -16.16
N TRP A 24 -5.02 46.64 -15.32
CA TRP A 24 -4.49 46.44 -13.97
C TRP A 24 -3.08 45.82 -13.97
N LEU A 25 -2.81 44.89 -14.91
CA LEU A 25 -1.56 44.14 -14.97
C LEU A 25 -0.40 44.91 -15.59
N ILE A 26 -0.68 45.69 -16.63
CA ILE A 26 0.32 46.43 -17.45
C ILE A 26 1.21 47.39 -16.62
N PRO A 27 0.69 48.23 -15.72
CA PRO A 27 1.53 49.12 -14.93
C PRO A 27 2.48 48.41 -13.97
N LYS A 28 2.10 47.22 -13.49
CA LYS A 28 2.92 46.45 -12.57
C LYS A 28 4.16 45.85 -13.22
N PHE A 29 4.12 45.60 -14.52
CA PHE A 29 5.24 45.02 -15.26
C PHE A 29 6.02 46.04 -16.09
N GLY A 30 5.72 47.35 -15.96
CA GLY A 30 6.48 48.42 -16.63
C GLY A 30 6.36 48.44 -18.17
N ILE A 31 5.31 47.83 -18.71
CA ILE A 31 5.06 47.72 -20.15
C ILE A 31 4.48 49.06 -20.63
N LYS A 32 5.27 49.83 -21.41
CA LYS A 32 4.88 51.14 -21.90
C LYS A 32 4.08 51.15 -23.19
N GLU A 33 4.16 50.08 -23.97
CA GLU A 33 3.44 49.95 -25.24
C GLU A 33 2.76 48.58 -25.38
N TYR A 34 1.53 48.65 -25.82
CA TYR A 34 0.67 47.46 -25.97
C TYR A 34 0.75 46.96 -27.42
N THR A 35 1.61 45.99 -27.64
CA THR A 35 1.61 45.29 -28.92
C THR A 35 0.89 43.94 -28.74
N PRO A 36 -0.03 43.54 -29.65
CA PRO A 36 -0.75 42.25 -29.55
C PRO A 36 0.19 41.07 -29.39
N ASN A 37 1.34 41.12 -30.04
CA ASN A 37 2.37 40.07 -29.93
C ASN A 37 2.94 39.95 -28.51
N LEU A 38 3.16 41.04 -27.81
CA LEU A 38 3.69 41.04 -26.43
C LEU A 38 2.70 40.36 -25.47
N VAL A 39 1.40 40.60 -25.64
CA VAL A 39 0.35 39.97 -24.84
C VAL A 39 0.34 38.47 -25.09
N ILE A 40 0.38 38.05 -26.34
CA ILE A 40 0.42 36.63 -26.70
C ILE A 40 1.65 35.95 -26.08
N TYR A 41 2.84 36.55 -26.17
CA TYR A 41 4.04 36.01 -25.53
C TYR A 41 3.91 35.93 -24.02
N THR A 42 3.38 36.95 -23.37
CA THR A 42 3.19 36.97 -21.90
C THR A 42 2.23 35.89 -21.47
N VAL A 43 1.12 35.70 -22.18
CA VAL A 43 0.16 34.62 -21.92
C VAL A 43 0.79 33.23 -22.15
N LEU A 44 1.52 33.04 -23.23
CA LEU A 44 2.18 31.77 -23.52
C LEU A 44 3.25 31.43 -22.46
N VAL A 45 4.05 32.41 -22.06
CA VAL A 45 5.07 32.20 -21.03
C VAL A 45 4.42 31.91 -19.67
N SER A 46 3.36 32.64 -19.30
CA SER A 46 2.65 32.38 -18.03
C SER A 46 1.92 31.05 -18.00
N LEU A 47 1.41 30.57 -19.13
CA LEU A 47 0.76 29.27 -19.26
C LEU A 47 1.73 28.08 -19.39
N SER A 48 2.99 28.35 -19.81
CA SER A 48 3.96 27.27 -20.09
C SER A 48 4.21 26.32 -18.93
N PRO A 49 4.33 26.75 -17.65
CA PRO A 49 4.50 25.80 -16.55
C PRO A 49 3.27 24.93 -16.35
N PHE A 50 2.07 25.45 -16.54
CA PHE A 50 0.83 24.67 -16.43
C PHE A 50 0.72 23.64 -17.56
N LEU A 51 1.08 24.02 -18.78
CA LEU A 51 1.12 23.12 -19.93
C LEU A 51 2.17 22.02 -19.74
N LEU A 52 3.33 22.36 -19.16
CA LEU A 52 4.35 21.37 -18.81
C LEU A 52 3.87 20.41 -17.73
N ILE A 53 3.22 20.89 -16.68
CA ILE A 53 2.64 20.03 -15.64
C ILE A 53 1.60 19.08 -16.26
N LEU A 54 0.71 19.63 -17.10
CA LEU A 54 -0.30 18.82 -17.79
C LEU A 54 0.35 17.79 -18.73
N PHE A 55 1.37 18.18 -19.49
CA PHE A 55 2.14 17.27 -20.34
C PHE A 55 2.76 16.15 -19.52
N PHE A 56 3.41 16.47 -18.40
CA PHE A 56 3.95 15.47 -17.51
C PHE A 56 2.85 14.58 -16.89
N ALA A 57 1.70 15.14 -16.53
CA ALA A 57 0.58 14.35 -16.03
C ALA A 57 0.04 13.34 -17.07
N LEU A 58 -0.06 13.78 -18.33
CA LEU A 58 -0.57 12.93 -19.41
C LEU A 58 0.45 11.88 -19.89
N THR A 59 1.74 12.20 -19.85
CA THR A 59 2.81 11.30 -20.29
C THR A 59 3.28 10.35 -19.20
N GLN A 60 3.14 10.75 -17.94
CA GLN A 60 3.40 9.88 -16.80
C GLN A 60 2.15 9.08 -16.47
N HIS A 61 1.81 8.15 -17.33
CA HIS A 61 1.15 6.94 -16.85
C HIS A 61 1.94 6.46 -15.64
N GLU A 62 1.23 6.07 -14.54
CA GLU A 62 1.89 5.44 -13.39
C GLU A 62 3.04 4.58 -13.92
N SER A 63 4.26 5.05 -13.80
CA SER A 63 5.42 4.29 -14.24
C SER A 63 5.64 3.17 -13.24
N ARG A 64 4.73 2.18 -13.31
CA ARG A 64 4.93 0.93 -12.60
C ARG A 64 6.22 0.36 -13.13
N ALA A 65 7.11 0.03 -12.22
CA ALA A 65 8.29 -0.72 -12.61
C ALA A 65 7.85 -1.99 -13.38
N PRO A 66 8.60 -2.41 -14.42
CA PRO A 66 8.21 -3.56 -15.22
C PRO A 66 7.95 -4.78 -14.33
N PRO A 67 7.03 -5.67 -14.70
CA PRO A 67 6.74 -6.88 -13.91
C PRO A 67 8.01 -7.65 -13.58
N PRO A 68 8.09 -8.30 -12.39
CA PRO A 68 9.23 -9.15 -12.06
C PRO A 68 9.39 -10.26 -13.08
N ALA A 69 10.60 -10.38 -13.66
CA ALA A 69 10.87 -11.34 -14.74
C ALA A 69 10.57 -12.79 -14.29
N GLY A 70 9.89 -13.56 -15.12
CA GLY A 70 9.54 -14.95 -14.87
C GLY A 70 8.50 -15.17 -13.77
N CYS A 71 7.81 -14.12 -13.33
CA CYS A 71 6.77 -14.21 -12.30
C CYS A 71 5.43 -13.70 -12.81
N ARG A 72 4.35 -14.28 -12.31
CA ARG A 72 2.99 -13.77 -12.48
C ARG A 72 2.48 -13.19 -11.16
N LYS A 73 1.64 -12.18 -11.27
CA LYS A 73 0.94 -11.61 -10.12
C LYS A 73 -0.07 -12.62 -9.58
N LEU A 74 -0.04 -12.83 -8.26
CA LEU A 74 -1.03 -13.60 -7.54
C LEU A 74 -2.22 -12.68 -7.20
N GLY A 75 -3.43 -13.19 -7.34
CA GLY A 75 -4.65 -12.44 -7.02
C GLY A 75 -5.73 -12.62 -8.08
N ILE A 76 -6.91 -12.09 -7.81
CA ILE A 76 -7.99 -12.06 -8.77
C ILE A 76 -7.73 -11.01 -9.86
N ASN A 77 -8.16 -11.31 -11.07
CA ASN A 77 -8.18 -10.37 -12.17
C ASN A 77 -9.59 -9.78 -12.30
N GLY A 78 -9.73 -8.47 -12.15
CA GLY A 78 -11.00 -7.79 -12.31
C GLY A 78 -11.61 -7.29 -11.00
N ARG A 79 -12.94 -7.37 -10.89
CA ARG A 79 -13.68 -6.86 -9.73
C ARG A 79 -13.53 -7.75 -8.53
N SER A 80 -13.46 -7.12 -7.35
CA SER A 80 -13.43 -7.83 -6.06
C SER A 80 -14.71 -8.64 -5.86
N ASN A 81 -14.58 -9.88 -5.41
CA ASN A 81 -15.72 -10.68 -4.96
C ASN A 81 -16.45 -10.05 -3.76
N PHE A 82 -15.82 -9.07 -3.12
CA PHE A 82 -16.34 -8.37 -1.96
C PHE A 82 -17.09 -7.08 -2.30
N GLU A 83 -17.08 -6.65 -3.58
CA GLU A 83 -17.69 -5.39 -4.04
C GLU A 83 -19.19 -5.33 -3.75
N ASP A 84 -19.90 -6.46 -3.87
CA ASP A 84 -21.34 -6.53 -3.64
C ASP A 84 -21.74 -6.97 -2.21
N GLN A 85 -20.83 -6.85 -1.24
CA GLN A 85 -21.02 -7.31 0.14
C GLN A 85 -22.30 -6.76 0.82
N TYR A 86 -22.70 -5.55 0.44
CA TYR A 86 -23.92 -4.91 0.97
C TYR A 86 -25.17 -5.19 0.13
N SER A 87 -25.10 -6.09 -0.86
CA SER A 87 -26.27 -6.43 -1.69
C SER A 87 -27.38 -7.05 -0.84
N LYS A 88 -28.63 -6.66 -1.12
CA LYS A 88 -29.83 -7.19 -0.47
C LYS A 88 -29.96 -8.71 -0.57
N LYS A 89 -29.33 -9.36 -1.57
CA LYS A 89 -29.31 -10.82 -1.70
C LYS A 89 -28.68 -11.54 -0.50
N TYR A 90 -27.78 -10.86 0.24
CA TYR A 90 -27.13 -11.39 1.44
C TYR A 90 -27.84 -10.98 2.74
N ALA A 91 -28.83 -10.09 2.68
CA ALA A 91 -29.60 -9.64 3.85
C ALA A 91 -30.51 -10.74 4.42
N LYS A 92 -30.90 -11.69 3.59
CA LYS A 92 -31.72 -12.84 4.01
C LYS A 92 -30.80 -13.94 4.51
N GLY A 93 -30.44 -13.88 5.79
CA GLY A 93 -29.72 -14.95 6.44
C GLY A 93 -30.50 -16.23 6.53
N GLY A 94 -29.80 -17.32 6.62
CA GLY A 94 -30.37 -18.63 6.87
C GLY A 94 -29.31 -19.54 7.49
N ALA A 95 -29.75 -20.54 8.25
CA ALA A 95 -28.84 -21.59 8.69
C ALA A 95 -28.32 -22.37 7.49
N ALA A 96 -27.08 -22.81 7.54
CA ALA A 96 -26.56 -23.75 6.56
C ALA A 96 -27.34 -25.08 6.63
N THR A 97 -27.77 -25.59 5.50
CA THR A 97 -28.37 -26.92 5.37
C THR A 97 -27.46 -27.82 4.55
N LYS A 98 -27.70 -29.12 4.57
CA LYS A 98 -26.93 -30.08 3.73
C LYS A 98 -27.11 -29.76 2.25
N GLU A 99 -28.30 -29.31 1.84
CA GLU A 99 -28.63 -28.98 0.45
C GLU A 99 -28.11 -27.59 0.06
N LYS A 100 -27.90 -26.71 1.04
CA LYS A 100 -27.45 -25.34 0.82
C LYS A 100 -26.37 -24.97 1.83
N PRO A 101 -25.16 -25.49 1.69
CA PRO A 101 -24.06 -25.19 2.60
C PRO A 101 -23.62 -23.72 2.43
N TRP A 102 -23.01 -23.17 3.48
CA TRP A 102 -22.33 -21.88 3.35
C TRP A 102 -21.09 -22.01 2.45
N SER A 103 -20.90 -21.02 1.61
CA SER A 103 -19.73 -20.92 0.75
C SER A 103 -18.87 -19.71 1.12
N VAL A 104 -17.57 -19.81 0.87
CA VAL A 104 -16.64 -18.69 1.02
C VAL A 104 -16.92 -17.70 -0.10
N LYS A 105 -17.20 -16.43 0.26
CA LYS A 105 -17.48 -15.38 -0.71
C LYS A 105 -16.20 -14.77 -1.29
N ALA A 106 -15.22 -14.51 -0.44
CA ALA A 106 -13.97 -13.90 -0.82
C ALA A 106 -12.84 -14.40 0.08
N LEU A 107 -11.65 -14.49 -0.46
CA LEU A 107 -10.46 -14.97 0.22
C LEU A 107 -9.38 -13.90 0.18
N PHE A 108 -8.90 -13.49 1.35
CA PHE A 108 -7.85 -12.48 1.47
C PHE A 108 -6.64 -12.99 2.21
N ILE A 109 -5.46 -12.62 1.74
CA ILE A 109 -4.20 -12.76 2.47
C ILE A 109 -3.59 -11.39 2.71
N TYR A 110 -2.78 -11.29 3.75
CA TYR A 110 -2.03 -10.10 4.13
C TYR A 110 -0.53 -10.43 4.18
N PRO A 111 0.18 -10.44 3.04
CA PRO A 111 1.59 -10.85 3.00
C PRO A 111 2.46 -10.05 3.97
N LEU A 112 2.23 -8.75 4.05
CA LEU A 112 2.81 -7.84 5.04
C LEU A 112 1.78 -7.55 6.14
N LYS A 113 2.14 -7.82 7.39
CA LYS A 113 1.27 -7.57 8.55
C LYS A 113 0.81 -6.12 8.59
N SER A 114 -0.50 -5.93 8.77
CA SER A 114 -1.13 -4.62 8.89
C SER A 114 -1.06 -3.73 7.64
N ALA A 115 -0.66 -4.26 6.49
CA ALA A 115 -0.76 -3.59 5.19
C ALA A 115 -2.05 -3.98 4.46
N GLY A 116 -2.22 -3.50 3.23
CA GLY A 116 -3.36 -3.84 2.37
C GLY A 116 -3.45 -5.33 2.03
N PRO A 117 -4.67 -5.85 1.83
CA PRO A 117 -4.91 -7.24 1.48
C PRO A 117 -4.60 -7.56 0.02
N VAL A 118 -4.38 -8.84 -0.26
CA VAL A 118 -4.40 -9.42 -1.61
C VAL A 118 -5.58 -10.39 -1.69
N GLU A 119 -6.51 -10.12 -2.58
CA GLU A 119 -7.66 -11.00 -2.80
C GLU A 119 -7.31 -12.14 -3.75
N LEU A 120 -7.72 -13.36 -3.41
CA LEU A 120 -7.39 -14.58 -4.11
C LEU A 120 -8.64 -15.35 -4.53
N ASP A 121 -8.57 -16.05 -5.67
CA ASP A 121 -9.58 -17.04 -6.06
C ASP A 121 -9.42 -18.33 -5.27
N LYS A 122 -8.17 -18.73 -5.06
CA LYS A 122 -7.80 -19.97 -4.37
C LYS A 122 -6.47 -19.78 -3.64
N SER A 123 -6.30 -20.49 -2.54
CA SER A 123 -5.05 -20.54 -1.81
C SER A 123 -4.80 -21.93 -1.25
N GLU A 124 -3.54 -22.29 -1.17
CA GLU A 124 -3.11 -23.49 -0.46
C GLU A 124 -3.19 -23.25 1.05
N VAL A 125 -3.73 -24.22 1.76
CA VAL A 125 -3.79 -24.20 3.23
C VAL A 125 -2.60 -24.98 3.77
N LEU A 126 -1.70 -24.26 4.43
CA LEU A 126 -0.53 -24.83 5.10
C LEU A 126 -0.80 -24.97 6.60
N ARG A 127 0.07 -25.67 7.31
CA ARG A 127 0.04 -25.74 8.79
C ARG A 127 0.02 -24.36 9.46
N THR A 128 0.60 -23.37 8.81
CA THR A 128 0.77 -22.01 9.31
C THR A 128 -0.35 -21.06 8.88
N GLY A 129 -1.36 -21.54 8.15
CA GLY A 129 -2.43 -20.75 7.57
C GLY A 129 -2.41 -20.76 6.05
N LEU A 130 -2.92 -19.73 5.42
CA LEU A 130 -2.88 -19.59 3.96
C LEU A 130 -1.46 -19.31 3.49
N ARG A 131 -1.08 -19.94 2.37
CA ARG A 131 0.22 -19.67 1.75
C ARG A 131 0.38 -18.19 1.48
N TYR A 132 1.56 -17.63 1.77
CA TYR A 132 1.92 -16.22 1.66
C TYR A 132 1.25 -15.26 2.67
N ASP A 133 0.37 -15.74 3.55
CA ASP A 133 -0.25 -14.87 4.56
C ASP A 133 0.74 -14.52 5.68
N ARG A 134 0.83 -13.24 6.01
CA ARG A 134 1.58 -12.65 7.15
C ARG A 134 3.02 -13.12 7.31
N GLN A 135 3.72 -13.33 6.21
CA GLN A 135 5.13 -13.74 6.26
C GLN A 135 6.09 -12.59 6.51
N PHE A 136 5.63 -11.35 6.33
CA PHE A 136 6.42 -10.16 6.55
C PHE A 136 5.79 -9.23 7.58
N THR A 137 6.64 -8.47 8.26
CA THR A 137 6.22 -7.40 9.16
C THR A 137 7.25 -6.28 9.18
N LEU A 138 6.80 -5.06 9.42
CA LEU A 138 7.69 -3.95 9.70
C LEU A 138 8.05 -3.94 11.19
N GLY A 139 9.31 -3.67 11.49
CA GLY A 139 9.80 -3.40 12.82
C GLY A 139 10.33 -1.99 12.94
N GLN A 140 10.15 -1.36 14.08
CA GLN A 140 10.77 -0.10 14.46
C GLN A 140 11.77 -0.34 15.58
N TYR A 141 12.92 0.35 15.53
CA TYR A 141 13.95 0.25 16.55
C TYR A 141 13.64 1.23 17.67
N VAL A 142 13.30 0.71 18.83
CA VAL A 142 12.87 1.52 19.98
C VAL A 142 13.94 1.48 21.04
N THR A 143 14.37 2.65 21.47
CA THR A 143 15.28 2.82 22.61
C THR A 143 14.47 3.23 23.83
N SER A 144 14.63 2.48 24.93
CA SER A 144 13.96 2.80 26.19
C SER A 144 14.62 4.01 26.86
N MET A 145 13.87 4.69 27.70
CA MET A 145 14.44 5.61 28.67
C MET A 145 15.38 4.84 29.62
N PRO A 146 16.43 5.48 30.17
CA PRO A 146 17.26 4.86 31.19
C PRO A 146 16.38 4.36 32.35
N GLY A 147 16.58 3.09 32.71
CA GLY A 147 15.96 2.53 33.93
C GLY A 147 16.55 3.12 35.20
N LEU A 148 16.05 2.68 36.37
CA LEU A 148 16.60 3.08 37.67
C LEU A 148 18.07 2.68 37.83
N ASP A 149 18.53 1.68 37.09
CA ASP A 149 19.89 1.21 37.00
C ASP A 149 20.76 1.96 35.97
N GLY A 150 20.21 3.02 35.35
CA GLY A 150 20.89 3.81 34.31
C GLY A 150 21.05 3.10 32.98
N LYS A 151 20.57 1.86 32.83
CA LYS A 151 20.72 1.09 31.57
C LYS A 151 19.68 1.50 30.57
N VAL A 152 20.15 1.68 29.34
CA VAL A 152 19.32 1.91 28.14
C VAL A 152 19.21 0.60 27.38
N SER A 153 18.00 0.15 27.11
CA SER A 153 17.76 -1.00 26.24
C SER A 153 17.23 -0.54 24.89
N SER A 154 17.67 -1.18 23.83
CA SER A 154 17.19 -0.93 22.48
C SER A 154 16.78 -2.25 21.84
N GLU A 155 15.57 -2.29 21.30
CA GLU A 155 15.01 -3.52 20.71
C GLU A 155 14.09 -3.21 19.52
N TRP A 156 13.91 -4.17 18.65
CA TRP A 156 12.96 -4.10 17.56
C TRP A 156 11.55 -4.39 18.04
N HIS A 157 10.63 -3.46 17.82
CA HIS A 157 9.21 -3.61 18.06
C HIS A 157 8.44 -3.67 16.75
N PHE A 158 7.49 -4.57 16.64
CA PHE A 158 6.66 -4.65 15.44
C PHE A 158 5.75 -3.42 15.26
N VAL A 159 5.48 -3.08 14.01
CA VAL A 159 4.61 -1.95 13.63
C VAL A 159 3.19 -2.46 13.36
N THR A 160 2.18 -1.72 13.84
CA THR A 160 0.77 -2.09 13.66
C THR A 160 -0.09 -0.90 13.26
N GLN A 161 -1.20 -1.14 12.56
CA GLN A 161 -2.20 -0.13 12.23
C GLN A 161 -2.79 0.56 13.47
N ARG A 162 -2.84 -0.09 14.62
CA ARG A 162 -3.36 0.51 15.86
C ARG A 162 -2.54 1.71 16.32
N LYS A 163 -1.21 1.66 16.14
CA LYS A 163 -0.30 2.76 16.45
C LYS A 163 -0.08 3.69 15.26
N PHE A 164 -0.09 3.14 14.07
CA PHE A 164 0.23 3.82 12.82
C PHE A 164 -0.85 3.55 11.78
N PRO A 165 -2.00 4.26 11.82
CA PRO A 165 -3.14 4.01 10.93
C PRO A 165 -2.79 4.13 9.43
N ARG A 166 -1.83 5.00 9.08
CA ARG A 166 -1.37 5.18 7.69
C ARG A 166 -0.73 3.93 7.08
N LEU A 167 -0.39 2.92 7.89
CA LEU A 167 0.06 1.62 7.39
C LEU A 167 -1.02 0.93 6.52
N ALA A 168 -2.29 1.28 6.69
CA ALA A 168 -3.39 0.83 5.82
C ALA A 168 -3.26 1.30 4.36
N LEU A 169 -2.50 2.37 4.11
CA LEU A 169 -2.24 2.89 2.76
C LEU A 169 -1.15 2.12 2.01
N VAL A 170 -0.46 1.22 2.70
CA VAL A 170 0.58 0.38 2.10
C VAL A 170 -0.08 -0.78 1.38
N GLU A 171 0.02 -0.79 0.06
CA GLU A 171 -0.47 -1.87 -0.80
C GLU A 171 0.59 -2.96 -0.95
N THR A 172 0.15 -4.20 -1.11
CA THR A 172 1.05 -5.34 -1.34
C THR A 172 0.64 -6.14 -2.56
N GLU A 173 1.62 -6.64 -3.30
CA GLU A 173 1.41 -7.59 -4.38
C GLU A 173 2.37 -8.76 -4.22
N VAL A 174 1.87 -9.97 -4.38
CA VAL A 174 2.67 -11.18 -4.40
C VAL A 174 2.87 -11.61 -5.85
N TRP A 175 4.11 -11.79 -6.24
CA TRP A 175 4.51 -12.28 -7.55
C TRP A 175 5.17 -13.63 -7.41
N VAL A 176 4.63 -14.64 -8.05
CA VAL A 176 5.09 -16.04 -7.94
C VAL A 176 5.70 -16.52 -9.25
N PRO A 177 6.71 -17.39 -9.20
CA PRO A 177 7.31 -17.95 -10.41
C PRO A 177 6.28 -18.68 -11.27
N ASP A 178 6.37 -18.47 -12.58
CA ASP A 178 5.51 -19.14 -13.55
C ASP A 178 6.26 -19.38 -14.84
N SER A 179 6.47 -20.63 -15.18
CA SER A 179 7.22 -21.04 -16.38
C SER A 179 6.55 -20.64 -17.70
N SER A 180 5.25 -20.32 -17.68
CA SER A 180 4.52 -19.85 -18.85
C SER A 180 4.76 -18.36 -19.17
N VAL A 181 5.33 -17.61 -18.23
CA VAL A 181 5.55 -16.17 -18.38
C VAL A 181 6.82 -15.90 -19.19
N ARG A 182 6.72 -14.98 -20.13
CA ARG A 182 7.88 -14.55 -20.94
C ARG A 182 9.01 -14.04 -20.03
N GLY A 183 10.22 -14.53 -20.26
CA GLY A 183 11.40 -14.17 -19.45
C GLY A 183 11.61 -15.07 -18.24
N TYR A 184 10.86 -16.15 -18.10
CA TYR A 184 11.15 -17.16 -17.08
C TYR A 184 12.53 -17.79 -17.32
N LYS A 185 13.32 -17.85 -16.24
CA LYS A 185 14.60 -18.55 -16.16
C LYS A 185 14.69 -19.18 -14.78
N GLU A 186 15.06 -20.45 -14.71
CA GLU A 186 15.20 -21.17 -13.44
C GLU A 186 16.24 -20.53 -12.51
N ASP A 187 17.28 -19.94 -13.10
CA ASP A 187 18.34 -19.20 -12.40
C ASP A 187 17.98 -17.73 -12.12
N GLY A 188 16.80 -17.29 -12.55
CA GLY A 188 16.34 -15.92 -12.35
C GLY A 188 16.24 -15.54 -10.87
N GLU A 189 16.61 -14.32 -10.54
CA GLU A 189 16.67 -13.79 -9.17
C GLU A 189 15.38 -14.03 -8.39
N TRP A 190 14.25 -13.70 -9.00
CA TRP A 190 12.92 -13.86 -8.36
C TRP A 190 12.44 -15.30 -8.37
N VAL A 191 12.80 -16.08 -9.41
CA VAL A 191 12.42 -17.50 -9.51
C VAL A 191 13.12 -18.31 -8.41
N LYS A 192 14.44 -18.13 -8.20
CA LYS A 192 15.20 -18.74 -7.11
C LYS A 192 14.71 -18.35 -5.72
N SER A 193 13.99 -17.23 -5.62
CA SER A 193 13.49 -16.70 -4.35
C SER A 193 12.01 -17.03 -4.10
N ASP A 194 11.44 -18.00 -4.80
CA ASP A 194 10.01 -18.37 -4.72
C ASP A 194 9.08 -17.16 -4.99
N GLY A 195 9.56 -16.23 -5.81
CA GLY A 195 8.88 -14.99 -6.15
C GLY A 195 9.35 -13.77 -5.36
N CYS A 196 8.56 -12.71 -5.44
CA CYS A 196 8.83 -11.49 -4.70
C CYS A 196 7.55 -10.85 -4.15
N LEU A 197 7.73 -10.12 -3.07
CA LEU A 197 6.73 -9.20 -2.53
C LEU A 197 7.03 -7.80 -3.05
N VAL A 198 6.04 -7.18 -3.71
CA VAL A 198 6.06 -5.77 -4.10
C VAL A 198 5.30 -5.00 -3.04
N ILE A 199 5.94 -3.99 -2.48
CA ILE A 199 5.36 -3.11 -1.46
C ILE A 199 5.25 -1.73 -2.08
N ARG A 200 4.04 -1.16 -2.09
CA ARG A 200 3.71 0.16 -2.61
C ARG A 200 3.15 1.05 -1.53
N PHE A 201 3.51 2.31 -1.55
CA PHE A 201 2.97 3.25 -0.60
C PHE A 201 2.93 4.67 -1.19
N PRO A 202 1.99 5.51 -0.73
CA PRO A 202 1.88 6.88 -1.20
C PRO A 202 3.04 7.70 -0.68
N PHE A 203 3.68 8.44 -1.59
CA PHE A 203 4.74 9.39 -1.25
C PHE A 203 4.82 10.49 -2.29
N SER A 204 4.67 11.73 -1.85
CA SER A 204 4.85 12.92 -2.69
C SER A 204 6.26 13.46 -2.48
N GLN A 205 6.99 13.64 -3.58
CA GLN A 205 8.29 14.29 -3.57
C GLN A 205 8.10 15.82 -3.52
N ASP A 206 9.13 16.53 -3.10
CA ASP A 206 9.12 17.99 -3.05
C ASP A 206 8.83 18.59 -4.43
N THR A 207 8.04 19.65 -4.41
CA THR A 207 7.59 20.37 -5.60
C THR A 207 8.16 21.77 -5.57
N ASP A 208 9.18 21.98 -6.36
CA ASP A 208 9.81 23.27 -6.59
C ASP A 208 9.62 23.72 -8.05
N PHE A 209 10.06 24.96 -8.38
CA PHE A 209 9.99 25.46 -9.75
C PHE A 209 11.13 24.97 -10.65
N THR A 210 11.77 23.86 -10.31
CA THR A 210 12.73 23.18 -11.18
C THR A 210 11.99 22.24 -12.15
N LEU A 211 12.69 21.79 -13.21
CA LEU A 211 12.15 20.77 -14.13
C LEU A 211 11.75 19.48 -13.38
N GLN A 212 12.49 19.12 -12.34
CA GLN A 212 12.17 17.97 -11.51
C GLN A 212 10.93 18.20 -10.66
N GLY A 213 10.79 19.41 -10.07
CA GLY A 213 9.60 19.78 -9.33
C GLY A 213 8.34 19.83 -10.20
N LEU A 214 8.45 20.33 -11.45
CA LEU A 214 7.35 20.29 -12.41
C LEU A 214 6.94 18.86 -12.78
N LYS A 215 7.91 17.95 -12.93
CA LYS A 215 7.61 16.50 -13.09
C LYS A 215 6.90 15.92 -11.88
N ASN A 216 7.30 16.30 -10.67
CA ASN A 216 6.64 15.86 -9.44
C ASN A 216 5.21 16.40 -9.34
N TRP A 217 4.97 17.67 -9.71
CA TRP A 217 3.62 18.21 -9.89
C TRP A 217 2.79 17.39 -10.88
N GLY A 218 3.39 17.05 -12.03
CA GLY A 218 2.74 16.20 -13.03
C GLY A 218 2.34 14.81 -12.46
N LYS A 219 3.22 14.19 -11.67
CA LYS A 219 2.92 12.92 -10.99
C LYS A 219 1.77 13.03 -9.99
N ILE A 220 1.76 14.11 -9.20
CA ILE A 220 0.69 14.38 -8.23
C ILE A 220 -0.63 14.57 -8.96
N LEU A 221 -0.65 15.38 -10.02
CA LEU A 221 -1.85 15.60 -10.82
C LEU A 221 -2.34 14.29 -11.48
N ALA A 222 -1.44 13.48 -12.04
CA ALA A 222 -1.79 12.18 -12.60
C ALA A 222 -2.39 11.23 -11.56
N ALA A 223 -1.84 11.19 -10.34
CA ALA A 223 -2.39 10.41 -9.24
C ALA A 223 -3.80 10.87 -8.87
N GLN A 224 -4.02 12.18 -8.74
CA GLN A 224 -5.33 12.75 -8.43
C GLN A 224 -6.37 12.46 -9.52
N LEU A 225 -5.99 12.58 -10.80
CA LEU A 225 -6.86 12.21 -11.93
C LEU A 225 -7.20 10.72 -11.93
N SER A 226 -6.33 9.88 -11.38
CA SER A 226 -6.55 8.44 -11.21
C SER A 226 -7.31 8.07 -9.92
N GLY A 227 -7.80 9.07 -9.17
CA GLY A 227 -8.54 8.87 -7.92
C GLY A 227 -7.67 8.54 -6.70
N LYS A 228 -6.36 8.72 -6.79
CA LYS A 228 -5.42 8.55 -5.68
C LYS A 228 -5.03 9.91 -5.09
N SER A 229 -4.81 9.96 -3.79
CA SER A 229 -4.40 11.20 -3.11
C SER A 229 -2.96 11.60 -3.43
N GLU A 230 -2.08 10.64 -3.61
CA GLU A 230 -0.64 10.82 -3.80
C GLU A 230 -0.09 9.80 -4.80
N PRO A 231 1.05 10.11 -5.46
CA PRO A 231 1.78 9.14 -6.29
C PRO A 231 2.23 7.95 -5.45
N MET A 232 2.17 6.75 -6.05
CA MET A 232 2.65 5.54 -5.40
C MET A 232 4.09 5.25 -5.80
N ILE A 233 4.94 4.98 -4.83
CA ILE A 233 6.29 4.45 -5.03
C ILE A 233 6.36 2.99 -4.58
N GLU A 234 7.27 2.21 -5.16
CA GLU A 234 7.37 0.79 -4.87
C GLU A 234 8.81 0.33 -4.67
N PHE A 235 8.94 -0.73 -3.89
CA PHE A 235 10.15 -1.53 -3.83
C PHE A 235 9.80 -3.02 -3.78
N ARG A 236 10.79 -3.87 -4.05
CA ARG A 236 10.63 -5.31 -4.17
C ARG A 236 11.59 -6.04 -3.25
N VAL A 237 11.07 -7.08 -2.63
CA VAL A 237 11.91 -7.96 -1.80
C VAL A 237 11.67 -9.42 -2.17
N PRO A 238 12.68 -10.28 -2.10
CA PRO A 238 12.52 -11.70 -2.39
C PRO A 238 11.57 -12.32 -1.38
N PHE A 239 10.71 -13.23 -1.86
CA PHE A 239 9.74 -13.87 -0.98
C PHE A 239 10.44 -14.91 -0.08
N ASN A 240 11.29 -15.74 -0.67
CA ASN A 240 12.08 -16.75 0.04
C ASN A 240 13.55 -16.66 -0.41
N PRO A 241 14.37 -15.78 0.21
CA PRO A 241 15.75 -15.59 -0.23
C PRO A 241 16.55 -16.88 -0.06
N SER A 242 17.37 -17.21 -1.09
CA SER A 242 18.23 -18.37 -1.05
C SER A 242 19.34 -18.21 0.02
N ALA A 243 19.89 -19.33 0.51
CA ALA A 243 20.97 -19.31 1.48
C ALA A 243 22.19 -18.50 0.99
N GLU A 244 22.49 -18.56 -0.31
CA GLU A 244 23.54 -17.76 -0.94
C GLU A 244 23.24 -16.27 -0.86
N ARG A 245 21.99 -15.85 -1.15
CA ARG A 245 21.57 -14.46 -1.07
C ARG A 245 21.63 -13.94 0.37
N ILE A 246 21.17 -14.75 1.32
CA ILE A 246 21.24 -14.43 2.75
C ILE A 246 22.70 -14.16 3.16
N LYS A 247 23.63 -15.02 2.74
CA LYS A 247 25.06 -14.88 3.06
C LYS A 247 25.68 -13.68 2.34
N SER A 248 25.42 -13.52 1.05
CA SER A 248 26.04 -12.47 0.23
C SER A 248 25.60 -11.06 0.61
N LYS A 249 24.33 -10.89 0.99
CA LYS A 249 23.78 -9.60 1.42
C LYS A 249 23.86 -9.36 2.94
N GLY A 250 24.34 -10.33 3.69
CA GLY A 250 24.55 -10.19 5.13
C GLY A 250 23.29 -9.98 5.94
N TYR A 251 22.25 -10.75 5.66
CA TYR A 251 21.02 -10.72 6.47
C TYR A 251 21.31 -11.07 7.92
N LYS A 252 20.62 -10.39 8.83
CA LYS A 252 20.74 -10.64 10.27
C LYS A 252 19.49 -11.30 10.80
N SER A 253 19.66 -12.32 11.65
CA SER A 253 18.60 -12.87 12.45
C SER A 253 18.53 -12.11 13.76
N GLU A 254 17.46 -11.37 13.97
CA GLU A 254 17.27 -10.50 15.13
C GLU A 254 15.96 -10.79 15.83
N THR A 255 15.90 -10.49 17.12
CA THR A 255 14.67 -10.63 17.90
C THR A 255 13.74 -9.46 17.61
N LEU A 256 12.47 -9.78 17.36
CA LEU A 256 11.42 -8.79 17.14
C LEU A 256 10.36 -8.93 18.24
N ARG A 257 10.19 -7.92 19.06
CA ARG A 257 9.18 -7.91 20.11
C ARG A 257 7.79 -7.78 19.53
N ILE A 258 6.99 -8.81 19.75
CA ILE A 258 5.58 -8.87 19.35
C ILE A 258 4.75 -9.11 20.61
N TRP A 259 4.15 -8.05 21.14
CA TRP A 259 3.44 -8.06 22.44
C TRP A 259 4.32 -8.56 23.59
N LYS A 260 4.06 -9.75 24.10
CA LYS A 260 4.80 -10.38 25.19
C LYS A 260 5.92 -11.31 24.71
N ASP A 261 5.97 -11.57 23.41
CA ASP A 261 6.90 -12.53 22.81
C ASP A 261 7.98 -11.81 22.03
N SER A 262 9.15 -12.42 21.94
CA SER A 262 10.30 -11.90 21.18
C SER A 262 10.88 -12.98 20.25
N PRO A 263 10.11 -13.37 19.20
CA PRO A 263 10.61 -14.37 18.27
C PRO A 263 11.79 -13.84 17.45
N VAL A 264 12.60 -14.77 16.96
CA VAL A 264 13.68 -14.47 16.03
C VAL A 264 13.10 -14.36 14.62
N ALA A 265 13.48 -13.31 13.91
CA ALA A 265 13.07 -13.05 12.54
C ALA A 265 14.24 -12.60 11.69
N LEU A 266 14.14 -12.80 10.39
CA LEU A 266 15.16 -12.42 9.43
C LEU A 266 15.00 -10.93 9.07
N ASN A 267 15.98 -10.12 9.41
CA ASN A 267 16.00 -8.71 9.03
C ASN A 267 16.39 -8.56 7.56
N MET A 268 15.50 -8.04 6.76
CA MET A 268 15.64 -7.85 5.32
C MET A 268 15.93 -6.39 4.92
N GLY A 269 16.31 -5.55 5.86
CA GLY A 269 16.63 -4.15 5.59
C GLY A 269 17.73 -3.95 4.54
N CYS A 270 18.63 -4.94 4.37
CA CYS A 270 19.66 -4.94 3.33
C CYS A 270 19.11 -5.07 1.88
N GLU A 271 17.85 -5.45 1.70
CA GLU A 271 17.19 -5.52 0.39
C GLU A 271 16.56 -4.21 -0.05
N VAL A 272 16.39 -3.29 0.87
CA VAL A 272 15.67 -2.03 0.62
C VAL A 272 16.64 -0.86 0.77
N ASP A 273 16.63 0.04 -0.19
CA ASP A 273 17.42 1.26 -0.10
C ASP A 273 17.07 2.06 1.14
N ARG A 274 18.06 2.60 1.80
CA ARG A 274 17.88 3.42 3.01
C ARG A 274 16.92 4.58 2.77
N GLU A 275 17.04 5.25 1.63
CA GLU A 275 16.15 6.35 1.25
C GLU A 275 14.70 5.88 1.13
N MET A 276 14.47 4.69 0.57
CA MET A 276 13.14 4.09 0.45
C MET A 276 12.54 3.76 1.83
N LEU A 277 13.34 3.26 2.76
CA LEU A 277 12.90 3.03 4.14
C LEU A 277 12.57 4.34 4.87
N GLU A 278 13.34 5.43 4.65
CA GLU A 278 13.03 6.73 5.24
C GLU A 278 11.73 7.33 4.66
N LYS A 279 11.47 7.17 3.36
CA LYS A 279 10.20 7.57 2.72
C LYS A 279 9.03 6.76 3.29
N LEU A 280 9.19 5.46 3.45
CA LEU A 280 8.17 4.59 4.07
C LEU A 280 7.93 4.98 5.54
N LYS A 281 8.99 5.24 6.30
CA LYS A 281 8.93 5.74 7.67
C LYS A 281 8.12 7.03 7.77
N TYR A 282 8.39 8.01 6.90
CA TYR A 282 7.65 9.26 6.80
C TYR A 282 6.17 9.01 6.50
N THR A 283 5.88 8.18 5.49
CA THR A 283 4.50 7.83 5.11
C THR A 283 3.73 7.20 6.25
N ILE A 284 4.33 6.28 6.98
CA ILE A 284 3.69 5.61 8.12
C ILE A 284 3.52 6.57 9.31
N GLY A 285 4.39 7.57 9.43
CA GLY A 285 4.39 8.55 10.53
C GLY A 285 5.11 8.05 11.78
N THR A 286 6.14 7.21 11.62
CA THR A 286 7.01 6.80 12.74
C THR A 286 8.29 7.64 12.77
N THR A 287 8.78 7.96 13.95
CA THR A 287 10.04 8.69 14.15
C THR A 287 11.24 7.78 14.26
N ASN A 288 11.03 6.55 14.72
CA ASN A 288 12.08 5.56 14.91
C ASN A 288 12.55 4.95 13.58
N PRO A 289 13.80 4.49 13.47
CA PRO A 289 14.27 3.70 12.33
C PRO A 289 13.39 2.47 12.13
N ILE A 290 13.07 2.16 10.88
CA ILE A 290 12.27 0.99 10.51
C ILE A 290 13.06 0.04 9.63
N THR A 291 12.68 -1.22 9.67
CA THR A 291 13.16 -2.26 8.76
C THR A 291 12.07 -3.29 8.46
N LEU A 292 12.29 -4.08 7.44
CA LEU A 292 11.41 -5.18 7.07
C LEU A 292 11.94 -6.48 7.66
N PHE A 293 11.07 -7.21 8.34
CA PHE A 293 11.33 -8.54 8.85
C PHE A 293 10.54 -9.59 8.10
N ARG A 294 11.16 -10.75 7.89
CA ARG A 294 10.53 -11.95 7.41
C ARG A 294 10.59 -13.04 8.47
N ILE A 295 9.56 -13.86 8.53
CA ILE A 295 9.53 -15.05 9.36
C ILE A 295 10.68 -15.98 8.98
N ASP A 296 11.41 -16.46 9.98
CA ASP A 296 12.37 -17.55 9.80
C ASP A 296 11.59 -18.88 9.76
N THR A 297 11.49 -19.47 8.57
CA THR A 297 10.78 -20.72 8.34
C THR A 297 11.38 -21.93 9.07
N ASN A 298 12.60 -21.80 9.59
CA ASN A 298 13.28 -22.82 10.35
C ASN A 298 13.06 -22.71 11.86
N LYS A 299 12.45 -21.60 12.31
CA LYS A 299 12.25 -21.28 13.72
C LYS A 299 10.81 -20.86 14.00
N PHE A 300 9.87 -21.75 13.72
CA PHE A 300 8.48 -21.48 14.06
C PHE A 300 8.26 -21.54 15.57
N ARG A 301 7.37 -20.68 16.02
CA ARG A 301 6.92 -20.67 17.40
C ARG A 301 5.69 -21.56 17.55
N GLU A 302 5.72 -22.44 18.50
CA GLU A 302 4.54 -23.21 18.89
C GLU A 302 3.53 -22.35 19.67
N VAL A 303 2.27 -22.43 19.31
CA VAL A 303 1.18 -21.66 19.92
C VAL A 303 0.11 -22.61 20.42
N TYR A 304 0.18 -22.97 21.70
CA TYR A 304 -0.79 -23.87 22.32
C TYR A 304 -2.09 -23.19 22.75
N LYS A 305 -2.08 -21.88 23.00
CA LYS A 305 -3.22 -21.15 23.55
C LYS A 305 -4.49 -21.22 22.72
N CYS A 306 -4.36 -21.40 21.41
CA CYS A 306 -5.47 -21.51 20.48
C CYS A 306 -5.61 -22.91 19.88
N ALA A 307 -4.89 -23.89 20.37
CA ALA A 307 -5.05 -25.27 19.93
C ALA A 307 -6.48 -25.74 20.27
N PRO A 308 -7.16 -26.46 19.37
CA PRO A 308 -8.45 -27.06 19.70
C PRO A 308 -8.27 -28.01 20.90
N LYS A 309 -9.24 -28.04 21.80
CA LYS A 309 -9.23 -28.99 22.89
C LYS A 309 -9.37 -30.43 22.37
N LYS A 310 -8.84 -31.37 23.11
CA LYS A 310 -8.93 -32.81 22.75
C LYS A 310 -10.39 -33.26 22.50
N GLU A 311 -11.32 -32.69 23.23
CA GLU A 311 -12.75 -32.93 23.12
C GLU A 311 -13.35 -32.41 21.80
N ASP A 312 -12.79 -31.32 21.24
CA ASP A 312 -13.26 -30.67 20.00
C ASP A 312 -12.77 -31.40 18.74
N VAL A 313 -11.77 -32.28 18.86
CA VAL A 313 -11.04 -32.86 17.71
C VAL A 313 -11.38 -34.34 17.51
N GLY A 314 -12.07 -34.95 18.46
CA GLY A 314 -12.43 -36.37 18.39
C GLY A 314 -11.21 -37.29 18.38
N PHE A 315 -11.18 -38.24 17.45
CA PHE A 315 -10.12 -39.25 17.33
C PHE A 315 -8.82 -38.78 16.64
N GLN A 316 -8.66 -37.48 16.35
CA GLN A 316 -7.40 -37.02 15.78
C GLN A 316 -6.28 -37.14 16.81
N THR A 317 -5.15 -37.71 16.38
CA THR A 317 -4.00 -37.88 17.25
C THR A 317 -3.42 -36.55 17.73
N ALA A 318 -2.97 -36.49 18.97
CA ALA A 318 -2.35 -35.31 19.56
C ALA A 318 -1.17 -34.76 18.74
N ILE A 319 -0.52 -35.59 17.95
CA ILE A 319 0.56 -35.23 17.04
C ILE A 319 0.07 -34.24 15.95
N ALA A 320 -1.11 -34.49 15.37
CA ALA A 320 -1.69 -33.58 14.38
C ALA A 320 -2.07 -32.20 14.97
N MET A 321 -2.21 -32.11 16.29
CA MET A 321 -2.53 -30.88 17.01
C MET A 321 -1.28 -30.13 17.49
N GLN A 322 -0.20 -30.82 17.79
CA GLN A 322 1.09 -30.25 18.15
C GLN A 322 1.79 -29.60 16.98
N ASP A 323 1.47 -30.03 15.79
CA ASP A 323 2.03 -29.52 14.53
C ASP A 323 1.44 -28.17 14.08
N SER A 324 0.53 -27.57 14.84
CA SER A 324 0.08 -26.19 14.60
C SER A 324 1.15 -25.19 15.03
N VAL A 325 2.31 -25.30 14.42
CA VAL A 325 3.39 -24.34 14.56
C VAL A 325 2.92 -23.07 13.89
N GLY A 326 2.52 -22.09 14.69
CA GLY A 326 2.17 -20.78 14.16
C GLY A 326 3.42 -20.01 13.79
N PRO A 327 3.52 -19.49 12.59
CA PRO A 327 4.46 -18.41 12.34
C PRO A 327 4.13 -17.25 13.27
N LEU A 328 5.08 -16.35 13.43
CA LEU A 328 5.02 -15.14 14.24
C LEU A 328 3.64 -14.45 14.37
N LEU A 329 2.64 -14.85 13.60
CA LEU A 329 1.47 -14.04 13.31
C LEU A 329 0.16 -14.82 13.19
N THR A 330 0.14 -16.14 13.30
CA THR A 330 -1.08 -16.92 13.16
C THR A 330 -1.45 -17.61 14.46
N SER A 331 -2.73 -17.59 14.78
CA SER A 331 -3.29 -18.46 15.79
C SER A 331 -3.41 -19.88 15.22
N SER A 332 -3.23 -20.86 16.06
CA SER A 332 -3.23 -22.30 15.73
C SER A 332 -4.57 -22.87 15.23
N ARG A 333 -5.62 -22.07 15.19
CA ARG A 333 -6.80 -22.44 14.41
C ARG A 333 -6.60 -21.86 13.00
N PRO A 334 -6.86 -22.64 11.94
CA PRO A 334 -7.19 -22.07 10.66
C PRO A 334 -8.53 -21.35 10.82
N ARG A 335 -8.52 -20.26 11.55
CA ARG A 335 -9.57 -19.26 11.42
C ARG A 335 -9.27 -18.62 10.09
N PHE A 336 -9.82 -19.24 9.05
CA PHE A 336 -10.15 -18.52 7.88
C PHE A 336 -10.76 -17.21 8.39
N LEU A 337 -10.19 -16.05 8.08
CA LEU A 337 -10.97 -14.83 8.01
C LEU A 337 -11.92 -15.05 6.83
N ILE A 338 -12.80 -16.04 7.00
CA ILE A 338 -14.01 -16.17 6.24
C ILE A 338 -14.84 -15.01 6.77
N PHE A 339 -14.87 -13.90 6.06
CA PHE A 339 -15.96 -12.97 6.19
C PHE A 339 -17.20 -13.70 5.69
N CYS A 340 -17.73 -14.59 6.51
CA CYS A 340 -19.11 -14.97 6.38
C CYS A 340 -19.89 -13.68 6.57
N ALA A 341 -20.57 -13.20 5.55
CA ALA A 341 -21.66 -12.27 5.74
C ALA A 341 -22.62 -12.97 6.68
N VAL A 342 -22.58 -12.63 7.98
CA VAL A 342 -23.57 -13.05 8.93
C VAL A 342 -24.83 -12.26 8.55
N PRO A 343 -25.90 -12.94 8.13
CA PRO A 343 -27.13 -12.26 7.79
C PRO A 343 -27.78 -11.77 9.08
N GLY A 344 -27.98 -10.48 9.19
CA GLY A 344 -28.99 -9.92 10.10
C GLY A 344 -28.50 -9.38 11.44
N SER A 345 -27.50 -8.52 11.47
CA SER A 345 -27.44 -7.47 12.49
C SER A 345 -26.78 -6.23 11.90
N TYR A 346 -27.53 -5.16 11.85
CA TYR A 346 -27.02 -3.80 11.65
C TYR A 346 -26.18 -3.42 12.89
N THR A 347 -24.96 -3.88 12.93
CA THR A 347 -23.93 -3.39 13.83
C THR A 347 -22.66 -3.31 13.02
N GLU A 348 -21.97 -2.20 13.17
CA GLU A 348 -20.69 -1.89 12.53
C GLU A 348 -19.79 -3.11 12.36
N PRO A 349 -18.95 -3.18 11.29
CA PRO A 349 -18.01 -4.26 11.11
C PRO A 349 -17.08 -4.27 12.32
N ARG A 350 -17.44 -5.04 13.33
CA ARG A 350 -16.54 -5.32 14.44
C ARG A 350 -15.42 -6.16 13.86
N PHE A 351 -14.32 -5.49 13.55
CA PHE A 351 -13.04 -6.17 13.41
C PHE A 351 -12.92 -7.09 14.62
N CYS A 352 -12.78 -8.38 14.36
CA CYS A 352 -12.57 -9.34 15.44
C CYS A 352 -11.25 -9.00 16.13
N THR A 353 -11.33 -8.22 17.18
CA THR A 353 -10.20 -7.71 17.97
C THR A 353 -9.47 -8.81 18.73
N GLN A 354 -9.90 -10.06 18.63
CA GLN A 354 -9.23 -11.20 19.26
C GLN A 354 -8.16 -11.87 18.37
N CYS A 355 -7.96 -11.42 17.12
CA CYS A 355 -6.95 -11.96 16.22
C CYS A 355 -5.77 -11.01 15.96
N CYS A 356 -5.49 -10.10 16.87
CA CYS A 356 -4.27 -9.29 16.83
C CYS A 356 -3.34 -9.69 17.95
#